data_0965e7cec32e2bf2ff001c179d69c89b
#
_entry.id   0965e7cec32e2bf2ff001c179d69c89b
#
_cell.length_a   1.000
_cell.length_b   1.000
_cell.length_c   1.000
_cell.angle_alpha   90.00
_cell.angle_beta   90.00
_cell.angle_gamma   90.00
#
_symmetry.space_group_name_H-M   'P 1'
#
loop_
_entity.id
_entity.type
_entity.pdbx_description
1 polymer ?
#
loop_
_entity_poly.entity_id
_entity_poly.type
_entity_poly.pdbx_seq_one_letter_code
_entity_poly.pdbx_strand_id
1 'polypeptide(L)'
;MKRGVLLVGHGSHLSANSSAPVYQHARTLRERGTFDEVRTGFWKEEPPLSRALESCDADDITVVPIFISSGYFTDEVVPREMGLTGRVTHVRGKTVRYTPPVGAHPALARVVVHRAEEAGAAPGDALAVLGHGTPRNPRSEQNVYAQAKAVAAIGRFAEVTTVFLDQEPNMRDVFSLVSAETVVMVPLFIADGWHVGETIPEDMALDGPETRRGGRRLRYAAAVGTDNSIADVIEELVREASAW
;
A
#
# COMPACT_ATOMS: atom_id res chain seq x y z
N MET A 1 2.51 12.93 27.49
CA MET A 1 3.27 13.21 26.26
C MET A 1 2.32 12.95 25.10
N LYS A 2 2.08 13.95 24.25
CA LYS A 2 1.18 13.82 23.10
C LYS A 2 1.83 12.93 22.04
N ARG A 3 1.07 11.96 21.53
CA ARG A 3 1.50 11.05 20.45
C ARG A 3 0.88 11.47 19.13
N GLY A 4 1.73 11.83 18.18
CA GLY A 4 1.32 12.21 16.83
C GLY A 4 1.64 11.13 15.81
N VAL A 5 0.83 11.04 14.76
CA VAL A 5 1.10 10.26 13.56
C VAL A 5 1.14 11.20 12.37
N LEU A 6 2.21 11.11 11.59
CA LEU A 6 2.39 11.86 10.35
C LEU A 6 2.44 10.89 9.18
N LEU A 7 1.39 10.86 8.38
CA LEU A 7 1.32 10.06 7.16
C LEU A 7 2.00 10.81 6.03
N VAL A 8 2.96 10.17 5.37
CA VAL A 8 3.69 10.80 4.27
C VAL A 8 3.49 10.07 2.96
N GLY A 9 3.25 10.83 1.91
CA GLY A 9 2.99 10.32 0.56
C GLY A 9 3.76 11.08 -0.52
N HIS A 10 3.65 10.59 -1.75
CA HIS A 10 4.27 11.26 -2.90
C HIS A 10 3.57 12.59 -3.21
N GLY A 11 2.24 12.59 -3.20
CA GLY A 11 1.44 13.71 -3.70
C GLY A 11 1.57 13.89 -5.21
N SER A 12 0.82 14.82 -5.78
CA SER A 12 0.90 15.14 -7.21
C SER A 12 0.33 16.53 -7.47
N HIS A 13 1.05 17.32 -8.25
CA HIS A 13 0.52 18.61 -8.77
C HIS A 13 -0.53 18.42 -9.89
N LEU A 14 -0.61 17.20 -10.46
CA LEU A 14 -1.42 16.94 -11.65
C LEU A 14 -2.68 16.14 -11.34
N SER A 15 -2.72 15.40 -10.23
CA SER A 15 -3.83 14.49 -9.90
C SER A 15 -4.05 14.40 -8.40
N ALA A 16 -5.20 14.88 -7.94
CA ALA A 16 -5.64 14.75 -6.56
C ALA A 16 -5.84 13.27 -6.14
N ASN A 17 -6.01 12.36 -7.08
CA ASN A 17 -6.21 10.94 -6.80
C ASN A 17 -4.97 10.29 -6.18
N SER A 18 -3.78 10.83 -6.42
CA SER A 18 -2.52 10.28 -5.87
C SER A 18 -2.39 10.46 -4.36
N SER A 19 -2.95 11.53 -3.80
CA SER A 19 -2.90 11.84 -2.36
C SER A 19 -4.18 11.44 -1.63
N ALA A 20 -5.28 11.20 -2.34
CA ALA A 20 -6.58 10.87 -1.76
C ALA A 20 -6.53 9.73 -0.73
N PRO A 21 -5.82 8.60 -0.95
CA PRO A 21 -5.71 7.55 0.06
C PRO A 21 -5.02 8.01 1.35
N VAL A 22 -3.99 8.85 1.26
CA VAL A 22 -3.30 9.38 2.46
C VAL A 22 -4.24 10.21 3.31
N TYR A 23 -5.03 11.10 2.68
CA TYR A 23 -6.05 11.89 3.36
C TYR A 23 -7.18 11.02 3.93
N GLN A 24 -7.60 9.98 3.20
CA GLN A 24 -8.60 9.01 3.64
C GLN A 24 -8.15 8.31 4.92
N HIS A 25 -6.93 7.76 4.94
CA HIS A 25 -6.39 7.08 6.13
C HIS A 25 -6.20 8.04 7.30
N ALA A 26 -5.73 9.26 7.03
CA ALA A 26 -5.63 10.29 8.07
C ALA A 26 -7.01 10.62 8.68
N ARG A 27 -8.06 10.69 7.88
CA ARG A 27 -9.43 10.88 8.37
C ARG A 27 -9.89 9.70 9.21
N THR A 28 -9.72 8.47 8.72
CA THR A 28 -10.08 7.25 9.45
C THR A 28 -9.40 7.19 10.83
N LEU A 29 -8.10 7.49 10.90
CA LEU A 29 -7.36 7.50 12.16
C LEU A 29 -7.84 8.60 13.12
N ARG A 30 -8.22 9.79 12.61
CA ARG A 30 -8.81 10.86 13.43
C ARG A 30 -10.17 10.46 13.98
N GLU A 31 -11.01 9.83 13.17
CA GLU A 31 -12.33 9.33 13.57
C GLU A 31 -12.24 8.24 14.63
N ARG A 32 -11.20 7.39 14.57
CA ARG A 32 -10.92 6.37 15.60
C ARG A 32 -10.45 6.98 16.92
N GLY A 33 -9.85 8.17 16.90
CA GLY A 33 -9.34 8.84 18.11
C GLY A 33 -8.18 8.11 18.80
N THR A 34 -7.45 7.23 18.11
CA THR A 34 -6.37 6.42 18.68
C THR A 34 -5.11 7.27 19.01
N PHE A 35 -4.93 8.38 18.30
CA PHE A 35 -3.79 9.28 18.43
C PHE A 35 -4.25 10.68 18.80
N ASP A 36 -3.42 11.39 19.58
CA ASP A 36 -3.70 12.78 19.99
C ASP A 36 -3.66 13.73 18.77
N GLU A 37 -2.91 13.35 17.74
CA GLU A 37 -2.75 14.13 16.53
C GLU A 37 -2.49 13.24 15.31
N VAL A 38 -3.14 13.55 14.16
CA VAL A 38 -2.88 12.91 12.88
C VAL A 38 -2.69 13.98 11.80
N ARG A 39 -1.52 14.01 11.18
CA ARG A 39 -1.14 14.95 10.11
C ARG A 39 -0.74 14.22 8.84
N THR A 40 -0.65 14.97 7.75
CA THR A 40 -0.18 14.47 6.45
C THR A 40 0.94 15.35 5.91
N GLY A 41 1.83 14.79 5.09
CA GLY A 41 2.87 15.52 4.39
C GLY A 41 3.20 14.87 3.05
N PHE A 42 3.60 15.69 2.07
CA PHE A 42 3.81 15.21 0.69
C PHE A 42 5.10 15.76 0.09
N TRP A 43 5.64 15.02 -0.89
CA TRP A 43 6.79 15.51 -1.64
C TRP A 43 6.40 16.47 -2.75
N LYS A 44 5.28 16.22 -3.44
CA LYS A 44 4.82 16.98 -4.61
C LYS A 44 3.50 17.73 -4.38
N GLU A 45 3.13 17.98 -3.13
CA GLU A 45 1.86 18.61 -2.76
C GLU A 45 2.00 19.30 -1.41
N GLU A 46 1.11 20.23 -1.07
CA GLU A 46 1.01 20.81 0.27
C GLU A 46 0.25 19.89 1.24
N PRO A 47 0.64 19.81 2.53
CA PRO A 47 1.83 20.41 3.10
C PRO A 47 3.12 19.65 2.72
N PRO A 48 4.23 20.37 2.41
CA PRO A 48 5.46 19.74 1.93
C PRO A 48 6.18 18.99 3.07
N LEU A 49 6.88 17.90 2.73
CA LEU A 49 7.65 17.11 3.70
C LEU A 49 8.58 17.94 4.57
N SER A 50 9.24 18.93 3.97
CA SER A 50 10.21 19.82 4.66
C SER A 50 9.59 20.64 5.80
N ARG A 51 8.28 20.87 5.80
CA ARG A 51 7.53 21.58 6.82
C ARG A 51 6.57 20.70 7.63
N ALA A 52 6.41 19.43 7.24
CA ALA A 52 5.39 18.57 7.84
C ALA A 52 5.57 18.38 9.35
N LEU A 53 6.82 18.27 9.85
CA LEU A 53 7.11 18.18 11.29
C LEU A 53 6.82 19.48 12.05
N GLU A 54 6.91 20.63 11.39
CA GLU A 54 6.61 21.94 12.01
C GLU A 54 5.11 22.10 12.29
N SER A 55 4.27 21.43 11.47
CA SER A 55 2.81 21.46 11.64
C SER A 55 2.30 20.55 12.75
N CYS A 56 3.15 19.72 13.35
CA CYS A 56 2.79 18.82 14.43
C CYS A 56 3.00 19.49 15.79
N ASP A 57 1.98 19.47 16.66
CA ASP A 57 2.07 19.93 18.05
C ASP A 57 2.61 18.84 18.99
N ALA A 58 2.51 17.56 18.60
CA ALA A 58 3.00 16.43 19.38
C ALA A 58 4.53 16.44 19.51
N ASP A 59 5.03 15.98 20.68
CA ASP A 59 6.47 15.85 20.96
C ASP A 59 7.01 14.48 20.53
N ASP A 60 6.16 13.47 20.47
CA ASP A 60 6.46 12.10 20.05
C ASP A 60 5.67 11.79 18.77
N ILE A 61 6.35 11.74 17.63
CA ILE A 61 5.74 11.63 16.31
C ILE A 61 6.22 10.35 15.63
N THR A 62 5.28 9.54 15.15
CA THR A 62 5.62 8.44 14.24
C THR A 62 5.29 8.84 12.82
N VAL A 63 6.30 8.86 11.97
CA VAL A 63 6.17 9.10 10.52
C VAL A 63 5.98 7.76 9.82
N VAL A 64 4.86 7.62 9.11
CA VAL A 64 4.47 6.40 8.40
C VAL A 64 4.38 6.66 6.90
N PRO A 65 5.29 6.08 6.08
CA PRO A 65 5.22 6.21 4.63
C PRO A 65 4.07 5.39 4.03
N ILE A 66 3.18 6.09 3.32
CA ILE A 66 2.07 5.45 2.59
C ILE A 66 2.58 5.10 1.18
N PHE A 67 3.35 4.03 1.10
CA PHE A 67 3.94 3.47 -0.12
C PHE A 67 3.86 1.95 -0.08
N ILE A 68 3.85 1.31 -1.25
CA ILE A 68 3.79 -0.16 -1.34
C ILE A 68 5.13 -0.82 -1.00
N SER A 69 6.24 -0.22 -1.37
CA SER A 69 7.57 -0.83 -1.17
C SER A 69 8.59 0.17 -0.68
N SER A 70 9.63 -0.35 -0.02
CA SER A 70 10.85 0.41 0.24
C SER A 70 11.60 0.70 -1.05
N GLY A 71 12.23 1.87 -1.12
CA GLY A 71 12.97 2.30 -2.30
C GLY A 71 13.48 3.73 -2.15
N TYR A 72 13.92 4.33 -3.25
CA TYR A 72 14.51 5.66 -3.27
C TYR A 72 13.72 6.70 -2.48
N PHE A 73 12.38 6.69 -2.61
CA PHE A 73 11.54 7.64 -1.88
C PHE A 73 11.58 7.44 -0.37
N THR A 74 11.36 6.22 0.09
CA THR A 74 11.27 5.91 1.52
C THR A 74 12.63 5.91 2.20
N ASP A 75 13.70 5.58 1.46
CA ASP A 75 15.02 5.40 2.06
C ASP A 75 15.90 6.63 1.97
N GLU A 76 15.63 7.52 1.00
CA GLU A 76 16.46 8.70 0.73
C GLU A 76 15.67 10.02 0.73
N VAL A 77 14.59 10.11 -0.06
CA VAL A 77 13.87 11.38 -0.23
C VAL A 77 13.17 11.81 1.06
N VAL A 78 12.31 10.95 1.63
CA VAL A 78 11.57 11.30 2.84
C VAL A 78 12.51 11.60 4.02
N PRO A 79 13.52 10.77 4.34
CA PRO A 79 14.48 11.09 5.40
C PRO A 79 15.21 12.41 5.17
N ARG A 80 15.70 12.65 3.96
CA ARG A 80 16.44 13.89 3.62
C ARG A 80 15.56 15.14 3.79
N GLU A 81 14.36 15.14 3.20
CA GLU A 81 13.46 16.30 3.23
C GLU A 81 12.98 16.62 4.66
N MET A 82 12.89 15.61 5.52
CA MET A 82 12.44 15.77 6.90
C MET A 82 13.59 15.86 7.92
N GLY A 83 14.85 15.71 7.50
CA GLY A 83 16.01 15.73 8.39
C GLY A 83 16.10 14.53 9.31
N LEU A 84 15.62 13.35 8.87
CA LEU A 84 15.66 12.11 9.64
C LEU A 84 17.00 11.40 9.44
N THR A 85 17.60 10.91 10.53
CA THR A 85 18.93 10.26 10.52
C THR A 85 18.89 8.77 10.82
N GLY A 86 17.69 8.21 11.08
CA GLY A 86 17.50 6.80 11.37
C GLY A 86 16.08 6.48 11.81
N ARG A 87 15.90 5.31 12.40
CA ARG A 87 14.59 4.88 12.92
C ARG A 87 14.03 5.81 13.99
N VAL A 88 14.93 6.36 14.81
CA VAL A 88 14.61 7.38 15.81
C VAL A 88 15.51 8.58 15.62
N THR A 89 14.94 9.74 15.49
CA THR A 89 15.64 11.02 15.31
C THR A 89 15.11 12.04 16.31
N HIS A 90 16.02 12.73 16.99
CA HIS A 90 15.66 13.87 17.82
C HIS A 90 15.90 15.16 17.03
N VAL A 91 14.83 15.82 16.65
CA VAL A 91 14.89 17.02 15.81
C VAL A 91 13.90 18.07 16.30
N ARG A 92 14.36 19.32 16.43
CA ARG A 92 13.50 20.46 16.85
C ARG A 92 12.75 20.22 18.18
N GLY A 93 13.39 19.53 19.14
CA GLY A 93 12.80 19.18 20.43
C GLY A 93 11.77 18.04 20.40
N LYS A 94 11.59 17.39 19.27
CA LYS A 94 10.67 16.27 19.08
C LYS A 94 11.43 14.95 18.97
N THR A 95 10.81 13.86 19.42
CA THR A 95 11.22 12.49 19.11
C THR A 95 10.44 12.02 17.89
N VAL A 96 11.14 11.74 16.81
CA VAL A 96 10.53 11.31 15.54
C VAL A 96 10.93 9.87 15.24
N ARG A 97 9.95 8.99 15.13
CA ARG A 97 10.14 7.59 14.71
C ARG A 97 9.75 7.45 13.26
N TYR A 98 10.60 6.81 12.46
CA TYR A 98 10.37 6.59 11.03
C TYR A 98 10.17 5.11 10.76
N THR A 99 8.97 4.71 10.34
CA THR A 99 8.63 3.31 10.08
C THR A 99 9.00 2.85 8.66
N PRO A 100 9.06 1.54 8.40
CA PRO A 100 8.92 1.02 7.04
C PRO A 100 7.60 1.48 6.40
N PRO A 101 7.46 1.46 5.06
CA PRO A 101 6.21 1.78 4.39
C PRO A 101 5.13 0.74 4.70
N VAL A 102 3.85 1.18 4.65
CA VAL A 102 2.69 0.30 4.92
C VAL A 102 2.69 -0.97 4.07
N GLY A 103 3.13 -0.85 2.80
CA GLY A 103 3.16 -1.98 1.87
C GLY A 103 4.21 -3.04 2.21
N ALA A 104 5.22 -2.72 3.01
CA ALA A 104 6.25 -3.67 3.45
C ALA A 104 5.83 -4.43 4.74
N HIS A 105 4.74 -4.01 5.41
CA HIS A 105 4.29 -4.63 6.64
C HIS A 105 3.52 -5.94 6.35
N PRO A 106 3.79 -7.05 7.07
CA PRO A 106 3.11 -8.34 6.84
C PRO A 106 1.58 -8.28 6.99
N ALA A 107 1.08 -7.38 7.84
CA ALA A 107 -0.35 -7.18 8.05
C ALA A 107 -1.09 -6.74 6.78
N LEU A 108 -0.39 -6.19 5.77
CA LEU A 108 -1.02 -5.84 4.49
C LEU A 108 -1.64 -7.07 3.80
N ALA A 109 -1.15 -8.27 4.06
CA ALA A 109 -1.75 -9.49 3.52
C ALA A 109 -3.24 -9.64 3.90
N ARG A 110 -3.67 -9.16 5.07
CA ARG A 110 -5.09 -9.16 5.46
C ARG A 110 -5.91 -8.19 4.61
N VAL A 111 -5.33 -7.05 4.24
CA VAL A 111 -5.98 -6.08 3.34
C VAL A 111 -6.12 -6.67 1.94
N VAL A 112 -5.11 -7.38 1.44
CA VAL A 112 -5.18 -8.09 0.16
C VAL A 112 -6.32 -9.13 0.16
N VAL A 113 -6.44 -9.92 1.23
CA VAL A 113 -7.53 -10.89 1.39
C VAL A 113 -8.88 -10.20 1.43
N HIS A 114 -9.03 -9.12 2.20
CA HIS A 114 -10.26 -8.34 2.29
C HIS A 114 -10.68 -7.80 0.92
N ARG A 115 -9.76 -7.22 0.15
CA ARG A 115 -10.02 -6.76 -1.22
C ARG A 115 -10.47 -7.89 -2.16
N ALA A 116 -9.86 -9.07 -2.04
CA ALA A 116 -10.30 -10.22 -2.81
C ALA A 116 -11.72 -10.65 -2.43
N GLU A 117 -12.05 -10.66 -1.13
CA GLU A 117 -13.39 -11.02 -0.64
C GLU A 117 -14.45 -9.99 -1.08
N GLU A 118 -14.15 -8.68 -1.06
CA GLU A 118 -15.01 -7.65 -1.62
C GLU A 118 -15.27 -7.84 -3.12
N ALA A 119 -14.27 -8.34 -3.86
CA ALA A 119 -14.42 -8.70 -5.27
C ALA A 119 -15.15 -10.06 -5.48
N GLY A 120 -15.64 -10.67 -4.40
CA GLY A 120 -16.42 -11.91 -4.45
C GLY A 120 -15.58 -13.19 -4.48
N ALA A 121 -14.33 -13.17 -4.00
CA ALA A 121 -13.50 -14.36 -3.91
C ALA A 121 -14.10 -15.42 -2.97
N ALA A 122 -13.97 -16.69 -3.38
CA ALA A 122 -14.36 -17.87 -2.61
C ALA A 122 -13.13 -18.73 -2.27
N PRO A 123 -13.23 -19.64 -1.26
CA PRO A 123 -12.09 -20.49 -0.83
C PRO A 123 -11.48 -21.36 -1.93
N GLY A 124 -12.25 -21.73 -2.96
CA GLY A 124 -11.78 -22.52 -4.10
C GLY A 124 -11.14 -21.71 -5.23
N ASP A 125 -11.17 -20.39 -5.13
CA ASP A 125 -10.59 -19.50 -6.14
C ASP A 125 -9.07 -19.36 -5.97
N ALA A 126 -8.37 -18.99 -7.04
CA ALA A 126 -6.99 -18.52 -6.97
C ALA A 126 -6.96 -17.01 -6.72
N LEU A 127 -5.95 -16.56 -5.98
CA LEU A 127 -5.65 -15.15 -5.81
C LEU A 127 -4.35 -14.80 -6.53
N ALA A 128 -4.38 -13.76 -7.37
CA ALA A 128 -3.21 -13.17 -8.01
C ALA A 128 -2.90 -11.81 -7.38
N VAL A 129 -1.75 -11.69 -6.74
CA VAL A 129 -1.24 -10.41 -6.24
C VAL A 129 -0.55 -9.70 -7.39
N LEU A 130 -1.11 -8.57 -7.82
CA LEU A 130 -0.59 -7.80 -8.96
C LEU A 130 0.29 -6.65 -8.51
N GLY A 131 1.57 -6.73 -8.82
CA GLY A 131 2.53 -5.63 -8.65
C GLY A 131 2.73 -4.82 -9.92
N HIS A 132 3.33 -3.62 -9.79
CA HIS A 132 3.74 -2.84 -10.96
C HIS A 132 4.85 -3.57 -11.75
N GLY A 133 5.86 -4.04 -11.03
CA GLY A 133 7.08 -4.53 -11.63
C GLY A 133 7.98 -3.40 -12.12
N THR A 134 9.27 -3.53 -11.94
CA THR A 134 10.25 -2.61 -12.52
C THR A 134 11.66 -3.19 -12.37
N PRO A 135 12.45 -3.23 -13.43
CA PRO A 135 13.86 -3.65 -13.33
C PRO A 135 14.72 -2.66 -12.53
N ARG A 136 14.21 -1.44 -12.26
CA ARG A 136 14.95 -0.37 -11.57
C ARG A 136 14.96 -0.52 -10.04
N ASN A 137 14.05 -1.31 -9.47
CA ASN A 137 13.95 -1.52 -8.01
C ASN A 137 13.60 -2.97 -7.67
N PRO A 138 14.60 -3.86 -7.49
CA PRO A 138 14.36 -5.27 -7.12
C PRO A 138 13.59 -5.43 -5.80
N ARG A 139 13.67 -4.47 -4.87
CA ARG A 139 12.90 -4.53 -3.61
C ARG A 139 11.39 -4.37 -3.83
N SER A 140 10.97 -3.70 -4.90
CA SER A 140 9.56 -3.60 -5.26
C SER A 140 9.00 -4.99 -5.59
N GLU A 141 9.69 -5.74 -6.42
CA GLU A 141 9.35 -7.11 -6.78
C GLU A 141 9.34 -8.04 -5.55
N GLN A 142 10.43 -8.01 -4.76
CA GLN A 142 10.55 -8.80 -3.54
C GLN A 142 9.39 -8.56 -2.57
N ASN A 143 8.93 -7.32 -2.47
CA ASN A 143 7.79 -6.98 -1.62
C ASN A 143 6.49 -7.63 -2.11
N VAL A 144 6.24 -7.66 -3.42
CA VAL A 144 5.05 -8.31 -3.98
C VAL A 144 5.06 -9.81 -3.68
N TYR A 145 6.20 -10.49 -3.87
CA TYR A 145 6.35 -11.89 -3.51
C TYR A 145 6.20 -12.13 -2.00
N ALA A 146 6.72 -11.23 -1.16
CA ALA A 146 6.57 -11.34 0.29
C ALA A 146 5.10 -11.23 0.71
N GLN A 147 4.34 -10.31 0.12
CA GLN A 147 2.90 -10.19 0.38
C GLN A 147 2.13 -11.40 -0.13
N ALA A 148 2.41 -11.91 -1.32
CA ALA A 148 1.79 -13.13 -1.84
C ALA A 148 2.05 -14.34 -0.93
N LYS A 149 3.28 -14.48 -0.41
CA LYS A 149 3.63 -15.52 0.56
C LYS A 149 2.85 -15.35 1.87
N ALA A 150 2.71 -14.13 2.37
CA ALA A 150 1.93 -13.84 3.58
C ALA A 150 0.43 -14.13 3.37
N VAL A 151 -0.13 -13.80 2.22
CA VAL A 151 -1.50 -14.15 1.82
C VAL A 151 -1.68 -15.67 1.77
N ALA A 152 -0.74 -16.40 1.15
CA ALA A 152 -0.79 -17.87 1.08
C ALA A 152 -0.76 -18.50 2.47
N ALA A 153 0.00 -17.93 3.40
CA ALA A 153 0.09 -18.41 4.79
C ALA A 153 -1.23 -18.25 5.58
N ILE A 154 -2.14 -17.37 5.16
CA ILE A 154 -3.49 -17.24 5.73
C ILE A 154 -4.34 -18.47 5.38
N GLY A 155 -4.06 -19.16 4.27
CA GLY A 155 -4.72 -20.41 3.90
C GLY A 155 -6.18 -20.24 3.44
N ARG A 156 -6.53 -19.05 2.91
CA ARG A 156 -7.91 -18.71 2.52
C ARG A 156 -8.25 -19.12 1.09
N PHE A 157 -7.25 -19.19 0.21
CA PHE A 157 -7.39 -19.46 -1.22
C PHE A 157 -6.77 -20.79 -1.61
N ALA A 158 -7.29 -21.42 -2.67
CA ALA A 158 -6.75 -22.69 -3.18
C ALA A 158 -5.32 -22.51 -3.73
N GLU A 159 -5.09 -21.40 -4.39
CA GLU A 159 -3.82 -21.03 -4.99
C GLU A 159 -3.55 -19.54 -4.80
N VAL A 160 -2.28 -19.15 -4.58
CA VAL A 160 -1.85 -17.76 -4.56
C VAL A 160 -0.66 -17.61 -5.48
N THR A 161 -0.75 -16.67 -6.42
CA THR A 161 0.32 -16.37 -7.37
C THR A 161 0.65 -14.88 -7.38
N THR A 162 1.76 -14.52 -8.01
CA THR A 162 2.21 -13.14 -8.23
C THR A 162 2.29 -12.88 -9.71
N VAL A 163 1.79 -11.72 -10.13
CA VAL A 163 1.89 -11.23 -11.50
C VAL A 163 2.27 -9.75 -11.52
N PHE A 164 2.77 -9.27 -12.63
CA PHE A 164 3.22 -7.89 -12.78
C PHE A 164 2.66 -7.24 -14.05
N LEU A 165 2.59 -5.91 -14.02
CA LEU A 165 2.23 -5.09 -15.17
C LEU A 165 3.40 -5.04 -16.18
N ASP A 166 4.61 -4.68 -15.73
CA ASP A 166 5.76 -4.34 -16.58
C ASP A 166 6.91 -5.36 -16.56
N GLN A 167 6.71 -6.53 -15.98
CA GLN A 167 7.71 -7.62 -15.96
C GLN A 167 7.07 -9.00 -15.90
N GLU A 168 7.89 -10.05 -16.00
CA GLU A 168 7.47 -11.44 -15.81
C GLU A 168 7.43 -11.84 -14.30
N PRO A 169 6.51 -12.74 -13.92
CA PRO A 169 5.41 -13.27 -14.74
C PRO A 169 4.37 -12.19 -15.06
N ASN A 170 4.03 -12.03 -16.34
CA ASN A 170 3.13 -10.97 -16.78
C ASN A 170 1.68 -11.25 -16.36
N MET A 171 0.92 -10.22 -16.01
CA MET A 171 -0.48 -10.35 -15.61
C MET A 171 -1.37 -10.96 -16.69
N ARG A 172 -1.00 -10.80 -17.99
CA ARG A 172 -1.76 -11.37 -19.12
C ARG A 172 -1.73 -12.89 -19.12
N ASP A 173 -0.71 -13.49 -18.51
CA ASP A 173 -0.51 -14.94 -18.43
C ASP A 173 -1.07 -15.55 -17.13
N VAL A 174 -1.83 -14.80 -16.33
CA VAL A 174 -2.32 -15.22 -15.03
C VAL A 174 -3.00 -16.60 -15.05
N PHE A 175 -3.75 -16.92 -16.10
CA PHE A 175 -4.41 -18.21 -16.23
C PHE A 175 -3.46 -19.39 -16.49
N SER A 176 -2.24 -19.14 -16.95
CA SER A 176 -1.23 -20.19 -17.10
C SER A 176 -0.53 -20.54 -15.79
N LEU A 177 -0.63 -19.66 -14.79
CA LEU A 177 0.06 -19.77 -13.50
C LEU A 177 -0.76 -20.47 -12.43
N VAL A 178 -2.07 -20.66 -12.66
CA VAL A 178 -2.99 -21.27 -11.70
C VAL A 178 -3.92 -22.25 -12.39
N SER A 179 -4.45 -23.22 -11.64
CA SER A 179 -5.38 -24.23 -12.15
C SER A 179 -6.85 -23.92 -11.86
N ALA A 180 -7.13 -23.09 -10.85
CA ALA A 180 -8.47 -22.72 -10.43
C ALA A 180 -9.30 -22.09 -11.57
N GLU A 181 -10.60 -22.39 -11.62
CA GLU A 181 -11.54 -21.87 -12.62
C GLU A 181 -11.72 -20.34 -12.50
N THR A 182 -11.68 -19.83 -11.27
CA THR A 182 -11.81 -18.41 -10.96
C THR A 182 -10.50 -17.88 -10.39
N VAL A 183 -10.04 -16.75 -10.92
CA VAL A 183 -8.90 -15.98 -10.40
C VAL A 183 -9.40 -14.63 -9.94
N VAL A 184 -9.02 -14.24 -8.72
CA VAL A 184 -9.23 -12.86 -8.24
C VAL A 184 -7.90 -12.14 -8.26
N MET A 185 -7.79 -11.08 -9.05
CA MET A 185 -6.57 -10.28 -9.18
C MET A 185 -6.69 -9.03 -8.30
N VAL A 186 -5.75 -8.88 -7.37
CA VAL A 186 -5.72 -7.76 -6.42
C VAL A 186 -4.53 -6.86 -6.70
N PRO A 187 -4.75 -5.60 -7.13
CA PRO A 187 -3.69 -4.63 -7.36
C PRO A 187 -3.01 -4.19 -6.06
N LEU A 188 -1.71 -4.46 -5.95
CA LEU A 188 -0.87 -4.01 -4.85
C LEU A 188 -0.36 -2.58 -5.15
N PHE A 189 -1.27 -1.62 -5.12
CA PHE A 189 -1.05 -0.19 -5.40
C PHE A 189 -1.64 0.67 -4.29
N ILE A 190 -1.12 1.90 -4.10
CA ILE A 190 -1.62 2.82 -3.07
C ILE A 190 -2.92 3.51 -3.50
N ALA A 191 -3.10 3.77 -4.78
CA ALA A 191 -4.24 4.52 -5.31
C ALA A 191 -4.82 3.85 -6.55
N ASP A 192 -6.09 4.09 -6.81
CA ASP A 192 -6.75 3.77 -8.08
C ASP A 192 -6.40 4.84 -9.13
N GLY A 193 -5.10 4.94 -9.43
CA GLY A 193 -4.58 5.84 -10.45
C GLY A 193 -4.74 5.28 -11.86
N TRP A 194 -4.10 5.94 -12.84
CA TRP A 194 -4.15 5.57 -14.27
C TRP A 194 -3.92 4.08 -14.52
N HIS A 195 -2.90 3.48 -13.89
CA HIS A 195 -2.62 2.05 -14.10
C HIS A 195 -3.77 1.15 -13.65
N VAL A 196 -4.32 1.38 -12.45
CA VAL A 196 -5.38 0.55 -11.87
C VAL A 196 -6.72 0.78 -12.57
N GLY A 197 -7.02 2.04 -12.90
CA GLY A 197 -8.31 2.42 -13.47
C GLY A 197 -8.41 2.28 -14.99
N GLU A 198 -7.28 2.31 -15.72
CA GLU A 198 -7.28 2.33 -17.19
C GLU A 198 -6.32 1.30 -17.79
N THR A 199 -5.00 1.39 -17.53
CA THR A 199 -4.00 0.53 -18.20
C THR A 199 -4.26 -0.96 -17.97
N ILE A 200 -4.44 -1.39 -16.71
CA ILE A 200 -4.68 -2.80 -16.39
C ILE A 200 -6.00 -3.31 -16.96
N PRO A 201 -7.14 -2.58 -16.80
CA PRO A 201 -8.39 -2.96 -17.44
C PRO A 201 -8.28 -3.10 -18.96
N GLU A 202 -7.64 -2.15 -19.65
CA GLU A 202 -7.43 -2.21 -21.11
C GLU A 202 -6.55 -3.39 -21.50
N ASP A 203 -5.39 -3.54 -20.91
CA ASP A 203 -4.42 -4.59 -21.20
C ASP A 203 -4.96 -5.99 -20.93
N MET A 204 -5.80 -6.11 -19.91
CA MET A 204 -6.48 -7.35 -19.57
C MET A 204 -7.82 -7.50 -20.29
N ALA A 205 -8.23 -6.54 -21.14
CA ALA A 205 -9.54 -6.46 -21.78
C ALA A 205 -10.67 -6.85 -20.81
N LEU A 206 -10.70 -6.14 -19.66
CA LEU A 206 -11.69 -6.40 -18.63
C LEU A 206 -13.07 -5.89 -19.09
N ASP A 207 -14.10 -6.71 -18.86
CA ASP A 207 -15.50 -6.37 -19.12
C ASP A 207 -16.25 -6.33 -17.78
N GLY A 208 -16.15 -5.20 -17.10
CA GLY A 208 -16.71 -5.01 -15.77
C GLY A 208 -15.95 -5.75 -14.66
N PRO A 209 -16.61 -6.04 -13.51
CA PRO A 209 -15.97 -6.62 -12.34
C PRO A 209 -15.60 -8.11 -12.50
N GLU A 210 -16.20 -8.82 -13.45
CA GLU A 210 -15.89 -10.22 -13.79
C GLU A 210 -15.79 -10.37 -15.31
N THR A 211 -14.65 -10.85 -15.79
CA THR A 211 -14.38 -11.12 -17.20
C THR A 211 -14.20 -12.61 -17.44
N ARG A 212 -14.76 -13.16 -18.53
CA ARG A 212 -14.65 -14.58 -18.89
C ARG A 212 -13.71 -14.77 -20.06
N ARG A 213 -12.78 -15.73 -19.92
CA ARG A 213 -11.84 -16.14 -20.97
C ARG A 213 -11.66 -17.66 -21.00
N GLY A 214 -11.91 -18.29 -22.12
CA GLY A 214 -11.69 -19.74 -22.28
C GLY A 214 -12.45 -20.60 -21.27
N GLY A 215 -13.63 -20.16 -20.82
CA GLY A 215 -14.42 -20.84 -19.80
C GLY A 215 -14.02 -20.50 -18.35
N ARG A 216 -12.92 -19.78 -18.13
CA ARG A 216 -12.44 -19.35 -16.81
C ARG A 216 -12.85 -17.92 -16.50
N ARG A 217 -12.85 -17.55 -15.22
CA ARG A 217 -13.30 -16.24 -14.73
C ARG A 217 -12.13 -15.46 -14.12
N LEU A 218 -12.03 -14.19 -14.47
CA LEU A 218 -11.15 -13.23 -13.83
C LEU A 218 -11.99 -12.15 -13.15
N ARG A 219 -11.81 -11.98 -11.85
CA ARG A 219 -12.35 -10.86 -11.07
C ARG A 219 -11.24 -9.88 -10.75
N TYR A 220 -11.53 -8.61 -10.90
CA TYR A 220 -10.57 -7.55 -10.66
C TYR A 220 -10.99 -6.72 -9.44
N ALA A 221 -10.15 -6.71 -8.41
CA ALA A 221 -10.41 -5.98 -7.17
C ALA A 221 -9.92 -4.53 -7.25
N ALA A 222 -10.39 -3.67 -6.35
CA ALA A 222 -9.84 -2.34 -6.14
C ALA A 222 -8.44 -2.42 -5.53
N ALA A 223 -7.64 -1.35 -5.69
CA ALA A 223 -6.29 -1.27 -5.13
C ALA A 223 -6.28 -1.38 -3.59
N VAL A 224 -5.29 -2.07 -3.04
CA VAL A 224 -5.17 -2.28 -1.58
C VAL A 224 -5.07 -0.95 -0.81
N GLY A 225 -4.39 0.04 -1.38
CA GLY A 225 -4.14 1.31 -0.69
C GLY A 225 -5.38 2.20 -0.54
N THR A 226 -6.50 1.88 -1.20
CA THR A 226 -7.78 2.59 -1.03
C THR A 226 -8.67 1.94 0.03
N ASP A 227 -8.23 0.85 0.66
CA ASP A 227 -8.95 0.15 1.71
C ASP A 227 -8.82 0.85 3.07
N ASN A 228 -9.94 1.04 3.77
CA ASN A 228 -9.93 1.66 5.09
C ASN A 228 -9.16 0.84 6.15
N SER A 229 -9.01 -0.48 5.96
CA SER A 229 -8.24 -1.34 6.86
C SER A 229 -6.71 -1.11 6.79
N ILE A 230 -6.21 -0.30 5.85
CA ILE A 230 -4.85 0.25 5.91
C ILE A 230 -4.60 0.98 7.23
N ALA A 231 -5.63 1.58 7.82
CA ALA A 231 -5.53 2.20 9.13
C ALA A 231 -5.06 1.21 10.22
N ASP A 232 -5.46 -0.06 10.14
CA ASP A 232 -5.01 -1.11 11.07
C ASP A 232 -3.51 -1.38 10.91
N VAL A 233 -3.03 -1.42 9.66
CA VAL A 233 -1.59 -1.57 9.36
C VAL A 233 -0.79 -0.39 9.89
N ILE A 234 -1.32 0.83 9.76
CA ILE A 234 -0.68 2.04 10.31
C ILE A 234 -0.61 1.96 11.84
N GLU A 235 -1.68 1.56 12.51
CA GLU A 235 -1.71 1.41 13.97
C GLU A 235 -0.71 0.34 14.46
N GLU A 236 -0.57 -0.77 13.73
CA GLU A 236 0.45 -1.80 14.03
C GLU A 236 1.87 -1.24 13.88
N LEU A 237 2.18 -0.55 12.79
CA LEU A 237 3.48 0.11 12.57
C LEU A 237 3.82 1.11 13.69
N VAL A 238 2.86 1.93 14.10
CA VAL A 238 3.05 2.90 15.21
C VAL A 238 3.29 2.19 16.53
N ARG A 239 2.54 1.12 16.81
CA ARG A 239 2.72 0.32 18.01
C ARG A 239 4.10 -0.33 18.08
N GLU A 240 4.58 -0.89 16.96
CA GLU A 240 5.93 -1.49 16.86
C GLU A 240 7.02 -0.42 17.03
N ALA A 241 6.85 0.74 16.38
CA ALA A 241 7.79 1.85 16.50
C ALA A 241 7.89 2.41 17.93
N SER A 242 6.83 2.30 18.73
CA SER A 242 6.83 2.75 20.11
C SER A 242 7.78 1.97 21.02
N ALA A 243 8.27 0.82 20.58
CA ALA A 243 9.24 -0.01 21.29
C ALA A 243 10.71 0.32 20.95
N TRP A 244 10.97 1.28 20.09
CA TRP A 244 12.33 1.68 19.65
C TRP A 244 12.97 2.71 20.54
#